data_f0bb30556cb21594c46ce92dcad137c1
#
_entry.id   f0bb30556cb21594c46ce92dcad137c1
#
_cell.length_a   1.000
_cell.length_b   1.000
_cell.length_c   1.000
_cell.angle_alpha   90.00
_cell.angle_beta   90.00
_cell.angle_gamma   90.00
#
_symmetry.space_group_name_H-M   'P 1'
#
loop_
_entity.id
_entity.type
_entity.pdbx_description
1 polymer ?
#
loop_
_entity_poly.entity_id
_entity_poly.type
_entity_poly.pdbx_seq_one_letter_code
_entity_poly.pdbx_strand_id
1 'polypeptide(L)'
;MSHFRIGILSSLLSMVLISCAGSPLRNIANICEIFEDRRAWYRAAEESERRWDVPIAVNMAFIYQESSFRARAKPERSRFLWIFPGPRASSAYGYAQALDSTWEDYVAASGNRGATRANFADAIDFVAWYNANSNRTSRISRNDAKNLYYAYHEGNGGYQRGTYRNKQWLIDAAARVQANSSRFAGQLDGCRRELDKNWFQRLLF
;
A
#
# COMPACT_ATOMS: atom_id res chain seq x y z
N MET A 1 70.31 -27.96 4.53
CA MET A 1 69.48 -27.05 5.39
C MET A 1 68.42 -26.46 4.47
N SER A 2 67.22 -27.02 4.52
CA SER A 2 66.12 -26.71 3.58
C SER A 2 65.11 -25.82 4.28
N HIS A 3 64.88 -24.57 3.78
CA HIS A 3 63.88 -23.65 4.29
C HIS A 3 62.56 -23.87 3.56
N PHE A 4 61.62 -24.48 4.26
CA PHE A 4 60.24 -24.68 3.82
C PHE A 4 59.47 -23.37 4.01
N ARG A 5 59.10 -22.71 2.90
CA ARG A 5 58.25 -21.52 2.91
C ARG A 5 56.77 -21.95 2.79
N ILE A 6 56.05 -21.83 3.88
CA ILE A 6 54.61 -22.01 3.93
C ILE A 6 53.96 -20.71 3.38
N GLY A 7 53.38 -20.80 2.19
CA GLY A 7 52.56 -19.75 1.63
C GLY A 7 51.13 -19.84 2.16
N ILE A 8 50.73 -18.86 2.95
CA ILE A 8 49.34 -18.71 3.42
C ILE A 8 48.53 -18.07 2.28
N LEU A 9 47.73 -18.88 1.56
CA LEU A 9 46.68 -18.39 0.67
C LEU A 9 45.53 -17.86 1.53
N SER A 10 45.46 -16.54 1.67
CA SER A 10 44.31 -15.85 2.24
C SER A 10 43.20 -15.77 1.20
N SER A 11 42.22 -16.67 1.27
CA SER A 11 41.03 -16.66 0.43
C SER A 11 40.07 -15.60 0.96
N LEU A 12 40.04 -14.41 0.34
CA LEU A 12 39.05 -13.37 0.58
C LEU A 12 37.71 -13.84 0.01
N LEU A 13 36.89 -14.44 0.85
CA LEU A 13 35.47 -14.72 0.54
C LEU A 13 34.68 -13.42 0.58
N SER A 14 34.56 -12.78 -0.56
CA SER A 14 33.71 -11.60 -0.75
C SER A 14 32.24 -12.00 -0.61
N MET A 15 31.68 -11.78 0.56
CA MET A 15 30.24 -11.92 0.83
C MET A 15 29.50 -10.81 0.08
N VAL A 16 28.97 -11.10 -1.10
CA VAL A 16 28.06 -10.23 -1.82
C VAL A 16 26.73 -10.20 -1.02
N LEU A 17 26.53 -9.16 -0.23
CA LEU A 17 25.26 -8.87 0.40
C LEU A 17 24.27 -8.48 -0.71
N ILE A 18 23.55 -9.46 -1.24
CA ILE A 18 22.40 -9.21 -2.12
C ILE A 18 21.34 -8.55 -1.25
N SER A 19 21.27 -7.21 -1.34
CA SER A 19 20.19 -6.44 -0.73
C SER A 19 18.87 -6.88 -1.36
N CYS A 20 18.01 -7.53 -0.58
CA CYS A 20 16.63 -7.88 -0.96
C CYS A 20 15.70 -6.63 -1.03
N ALA A 21 16.18 -5.52 -1.51
CA ALA A 21 15.34 -4.42 -1.93
C ALA A 21 14.72 -4.82 -3.28
N GLY A 22 13.44 -5.18 -3.27
CA GLY A 22 12.73 -5.49 -4.52
C GLY A 22 12.91 -4.35 -5.53
N SER A 23 13.09 -4.69 -6.81
CA SER A 23 13.22 -3.71 -7.90
C SER A 23 12.08 -2.67 -7.83
N PRO A 24 12.34 -1.40 -8.14
CA PRO A 24 11.27 -0.41 -8.22
C PRO A 24 10.21 -0.84 -9.24
N LEU A 25 8.96 -0.45 -9.00
CA LEU A 25 7.87 -0.68 -9.96
C LEU A 25 8.17 0.09 -11.25
N ARG A 26 7.96 -0.54 -12.41
CA ARG A 26 8.18 0.06 -13.73
C ARG A 26 7.26 1.27 -13.98
N ASN A 27 5.98 1.10 -13.64
CA ASN A 27 4.96 2.12 -13.87
C ASN A 27 3.87 2.06 -12.79
N ILE A 28 3.94 2.96 -11.82
CA ILE A 28 2.98 3.03 -10.71
C ILE A 28 1.60 3.59 -11.12
N ALA A 29 1.45 4.07 -12.34
CA ALA A 29 0.19 4.57 -12.87
C ALA A 29 -0.61 3.51 -13.65
N ASN A 30 -0.05 2.31 -13.83
CA ASN A 30 -0.68 1.20 -14.53
C ASN A 30 -0.81 -0.01 -13.61
N ILE A 31 -2.05 -0.34 -13.22
CA ILE A 31 -2.32 -1.44 -12.28
C ILE A 31 -1.93 -2.81 -12.86
N CYS A 32 -2.03 -3.01 -14.18
CA CYS A 32 -1.62 -4.25 -14.83
C CYS A 32 -0.11 -4.47 -14.68
N GLU A 33 0.69 -3.45 -14.99
CA GLU A 33 2.15 -3.51 -14.85
C GLU A 33 2.58 -3.69 -13.39
N ILE A 34 1.89 -3.02 -12.43
CA ILE A 34 2.13 -3.23 -11.01
C ILE A 34 1.93 -4.69 -10.63
N PHE A 35 0.83 -5.30 -11.08
CA PHE A 35 0.51 -6.69 -10.75
C PHE A 35 1.35 -7.71 -11.54
N GLU A 36 1.84 -7.36 -12.72
CA GLU A 36 2.84 -8.15 -13.44
C GLU A 36 4.18 -8.17 -12.69
N ASP A 37 4.65 -7.01 -12.24
CA ASP A 37 5.88 -6.88 -11.46
C ASP A 37 5.77 -7.55 -10.07
N ARG A 38 4.56 -7.60 -9.51
CA ARG A 38 4.26 -8.06 -8.15
C ARG A 38 3.04 -8.97 -8.11
N ARG A 39 3.14 -10.16 -8.63
CA ARG A 39 2.04 -11.15 -8.65
C ARG A 39 1.46 -11.46 -7.27
N ALA A 40 2.30 -11.45 -6.24
CA ALA A 40 1.83 -11.64 -4.87
C ALA A 40 0.91 -10.49 -4.42
N TRP A 41 1.08 -9.27 -4.97
CA TRP A 41 0.20 -8.15 -4.67
C TRP A 41 -1.18 -8.32 -5.31
N TYR A 42 -1.23 -8.87 -6.53
CA TYR A 42 -2.51 -9.19 -7.18
C TYR A 42 -3.32 -10.16 -6.33
N ARG A 43 -2.70 -11.28 -5.91
CA ARG A 43 -3.36 -12.28 -5.06
C ARG A 43 -3.84 -11.69 -3.73
N ALA A 44 -3.02 -10.85 -3.09
CA ALA A 44 -3.39 -10.18 -1.85
C ALA A 44 -4.58 -9.21 -2.06
N ALA A 45 -4.59 -8.49 -3.19
CA ALA A 45 -5.67 -7.58 -3.54
C ALA A 45 -6.99 -8.33 -3.81
N GLU A 46 -6.93 -9.46 -4.52
CA GLU A 46 -8.10 -10.34 -4.73
C GLU A 46 -8.65 -10.92 -3.42
N GLU A 47 -7.75 -11.39 -2.54
CA GLU A 47 -8.13 -11.89 -1.22
C GLU A 47 -8.85 -10.81 -0.40
N SER A 48 -8.30 -9.60 -0.43
CA SER A 48 -8.87 -8.45 0.26
C SER A 48 -10.24 -8.05 -0.34
N GLU A 49 -10.39 -8.02 -1.68
CA GLU A 49 -11.66 -7.78 -2.36
C GLU A 49 -12.70 -8.82 -1.95
N ARG A 50 -12.32 -10.11 -1.99
CA ARG A 50 -13.23 -11.21 -1.60
C ARG A 50 -13.67 -11.12 -0.14
N ARG A 51 -12.76 -10.73 0.75
CA ARG A 51 -13.03 -10.65 2.20
C ARG A 51 -13.91 -9.48 2.58
N TRP A 52 -13.68 -8.31 2.00
CA TRP A 52 -14.28 -7.05 2.43
C TRP A 52 -15.29 -6.48 1.44
N ASP A 53 -15.41 -7.08 0.25
CA ASP A 53 -16.31 -6.65 -0.82
C ASP A 53 -16.06 -5.18 -1.24
N VAL A 54 -14.79 -4.75 -1.23
CA VAL A 54 -14.35 -3.44 -1.72
C VAL A 54 -13.45 -3.64 -2.94
N PRO A 55 -13.76 -3.00 -4.09
CA PRO A 55 -13.05 -3.27 -5.34
C PRO A 55 -11.53 -3.04 -5.25
N ILE A 56 -10.76 -3.92 -5.88
CA ILE A 56 -9.29 -3.82 -5.97
C ILE A 56 -8.86 -2.40 -6.40
N ALA A 57 -9.52 -1.87 -7.45
CA ALA A 57 -9.18 -0.56 -8.00
C ALA A 57 -9.32 0.58 -6.99
N VAL A 58 -10.33 0.52 -6.11
CA VAL A 58 -10.51 1.48 -5.01
C VAL A 58 -9.35 1.39 -4.03
N ASN A 59 -9.06 0.19 -3.51
CA ASN A 59 -8.02 -0.01 -2.52
C ASN A 59 -6.62 0.34 -3.05
N MET A 60 -6.33 0.02 -4.32
CA MET A 60 -5.09 0.39 -4.99
C MET A 60 -4.94 1.90 -5.17
N ALA A 61 -6.05 2.62 -5.47
CA ALA A 61 -6.03 4.08 -5.59
C ALA A 61 -5.71 4.76 -4.25
N PHE A 62 -6.16 4.19 -3.13
CA PHE A 62 -5.78 4.66 -1.79
C PHE A 62 -4.29 4.49 -1.55
N ILE A 63 -3.74 3.28 -1.75
CA ILE A 63 -2.30 3.03 -1.56
C ILE A 63 -1.45 3.92 -2.48
N TYR A 64 -1.90 4.14 -3.72
CA TYR A 64 -1.23 5.04 -4.64
C TYR A 64 -1.18 6.47 -4.10
N GLN A 65 -2.31 6.99 -3.61
CA GLN A 65 -2.41 8.35 -3.04
C GLN A 65 -1.59 8.49 -1.76
N GLU A 66 -1.61 7.49 -0.86
CA GLU A 66 -0.99 7.56 0.46
C GLU A 66 0.53 7.43 0.42
N SER A 67 1.06 6.58 -0.43
CA SER A 67 2.48 6.26 -0.40
C SER A 67 3.16 6.16 -1.76
N SER A 68 2.42 6.20 -2.85
CA SER A 68 2.92 5.82 -4.19
C SER A 68 3.58 4.44 -4.15
N PHE A 69 2.94 3.49 -3.46
CA PHE A 69 3.42 2.11 -3.24
C PHE A 69 4.76 1.99 -2.49
N ARG A 70 5.12 2.96 -1.65
CA ARG A 70 6.33 2.91 -0.85
C ARG A 70 6.07 2.24 0.50
N ALA A 71 6.71 1.08 0.74
CA ALA A 71 6.51 0.25 1.93
C ALA A 71 6.76 0.97 3.26
N ARG A 72 7.70 1.90 3.30
CA ARG A 72 8.15 2.58 4.51
C ARG A 72 7.94 4.09 4.44
N ALA A 73 6.88 4.51 3.72
CA ALA A 73 6.50 5.91 3.66
C ALA A 73 6.19 6.45 5.06
N LYS A 74 6.60 7.68 5.32
CA LYS A 74 6.39 8.39 6.59
C LYS A 74 6.09 9.85 6.27
N PRO A 75 5.24 10.54 7.08
CA PRO A 75 5.08 11.98 6.99
C PRO A 75 6.42 12.70 7.10
N GLU A 76 6.52 13.83 6.44
CA GLU A 76 7.70 14.69 6.59
C GLU A 76 7.87 15.13 8.04
N ARG A 77 9.12 15.35 8.43
CA ARG A 77 9.42 15.93 9.73
C ARG A 77 9.27 17.43 9.66
N SER A 78 8.74 18.04 10.71
CA SER A 78 8.87 19.48 10.90
C SER A 78 10.36 19.86 10.95
N ARG A 79 10.71 21.05 10.49
CA ARG A 79 12.08 21.57 10.58
C ARG A 79 12.12 22.58 11.72
N PHE A 80 12.94 22.28 12.73
CA PHE A 80 13.25 23.24 13.79
C PHE A 80 14.48 24.06 13.36
N LEU A 81 14.38 25.38 13.43
CA LEU A 81 15.42 26.30 12.98
C LEU A 81 15.95 26.01 11.56
N TRP A 82 15.09 25.51 10.65
CA TRP A 82 15.40 25.19 9.24
C TRP A 82 16.45 24.08 9.03
N ILE A 83 17.17 23.67 10.08
CA ILE A 83 18.33 22.76 10.00
C ILE A 83 18.06 21.44 10.73
N PHE A 84 17.41 21.47 11.90
CA PHE A 84 17.22 20.27 12.70
C PHE A 84 15.88 19.57 12.41
N PRO A 85 15.89 18.22 12.22
CA PRO A 85 14.66 17.46 12.03
C PRO A 85 13.86 17.45 13.35
N GLY A 86 12.67 18.05 13.32
CA GLY A 86 11.70 18.02 14.41
C GLY A 86 10.81 16.74 14.41
N PRO A 87 9.78 16.71 15.26
CA PRO A 87 8.85 15.58 15.31
C PRO A 87 8.04 15.44 14.01
N ARG A 88 7.49 14.28 13.76
CA ARG A 88 6.55 14.04 12.66
C ARG A 88 5.17 14.56 13.04
N ALA A 89 4.41 15.01 12.06
CA ALA A 89 3.06 15.53 12.26
C ALA A 89 2.06 14.45 12.75
N SER A 90 2.33 13.17 12.46
CA SER A 90 1.48 12.05 12.88
C SER A 90 2.26 10.75 12.95
N SER A 91 1.62 9.69 13.49
CA SER A 91 2.13 8.31 13.50
C SER A 91 1.91 7.55 12.19
N ALA A 92 1.39 8.20 11.15
CA ALA A 92 1.13 7.58 9.85
C ALA A 92 2.36 6.87 9.29
N TYR A 93 2.17 5.62 8.78
CA TYR A 93 3.28 4.81 8.32
C TYR A 93 2.86 3.79 7.26
N GLY A 94 3.82 3.47 6.40
CA GLY A 94 3.71 2.35 5.48
C GLY A 94 2.92 2.64 4.21
N TYR A 95 2.48 1.60 3.54
CA TYR A 95 1.74 1.70 2.28
C TYR A 95 0.44 2.50 2.39
N ALA A 96 -0.31 2.28 3.47
CA ALA A 96 -1.63 2.86 3.69
C ALA A 96 -1.60 4.13 4.56
N GLN A 97 -0.45 4.58 5.03
CA GLN A 97 -0.31 5.71 5.96
C GLN A 97 -1.26 5.61 7.17
N ALA A 98 -1.51 4.37 7.63
CA ALA A 98 -2.35 4.12 8.80
C ALA A 98 -1.73 4.72 10.07
N LEU A 99 -2.57 5.33 10.91
CA LEU A 99 -2.20 5.76 12.26
C LEU A 99 -2.05 4.55 13.20
N ASP A 100 -1.26 4.67 14.27
CA ASP A 100 -1.03 3.58 15.22
C ASP A 100 -2.35 3.04 15.79
N SER A 101 -3.22 3.90 16.32
CA SER A 101 -4.48 3.48 16.91
C SER A 101 -5.42 2.79 15.92
N THR A 102 -5.55 3.33 14.71
CA THR A 102 -6.41 2.73 13.67
C THR A 102 -5.85 1.39 13.18
N TRP A 103 -4.53 1.24 13.17
CA TRP A 103 -3.88 -0.02 12.85
C TRP A 103 -4.12 -1.08 13.94
N GLU A 104 -4.07 -0.70 15.21
CA GLU A 104 -4.38 -1.56 16.35
C GLU A 104 -5.84 -2.05 16.30
N ASP A 105 -6.78 -1.17 15.98
CA ASP A 105 -8.19 -1.54 15.77
C ASP A 105 -8.34 -2.58 14.64
N TYR A 106 -7.62 -2.40 13.53
CA TYR A 106 -7.61 -3.37 12.43
C TYR A 106 -7.03 -4.72 12.86
N VAL A 107 -5.90 -4.72 13.54
CA VAL A 107 -5.26 -5.96 14.02
C VAL A 107 -6.20 -6.73 14.96
N ALA A 108 -6.88 -6.01 15.85
CA ALA A 108 -7.88 -6.61 16.73
C ALA A 108 -9.08 -7.17 15.96
N ALA A 109 -9.60 -6.43 14.98
CA ALA A 109 -10.78 -6.82 14.20
C ALA A 109 -10.50 -7.95 13.20
N SER A 110 -9.31 -7.95 12.57
CA SER A 110 -8.91 -8.95 11.58
C SER A 110 -8.38 -10.25 12.19
N GLY A 111 -7.93 -10.20 13.44
CA GLY A 111 -7.22 -11.29 14.12
C GLY A 111 -5.78 -11.50 13.64
N ASN A 112 -5.29 -10.70 12.69
CA ASN A 112 -3.93 -10.81 12.15
C ASN A 112 -2.91 -10.10 13.05
N ARG A 113 -2.51 -10.76 14.14
CA ARG A 113 -1.56 -10.20 15.13
C ARG A 113 -0.15 -9.98 14.58
N GLY A 114 0.18 -10.60 13.45
CA GLY A 114 1.48 -10.46 12.77
C GLY A 114 1.49 -9.37 11.69
N ALA A 115 0.37 -8.67 11.48
CA ALA A 115 0.25 -7.67 10.42
C ALA A 115 1.23 -6.50 10.61
N THR A 116 1.80 -6.03 9.50
CA THR A 116 2.70 -4.88 9.48
C THR A 116 2.32 -3.89 8.39
N ARG A 117 2.37 -2.60 8.71
CA ARG A 117 2.04 -1.50 7.77
C ARG A 117 3.00 -1.42 6.56
N ALA A 118 4.16 -2.06 6.65
CA ALA A 118 5.16 -2.14 5.58
C ALA A 118 5.01 -3.40 4.70
N ASN A 119 4.11 -4.31 5.02
CA ASN A 119 3.72 -5.43 4.18
C ASN A 119 2.54 -5.03 3.30
N PHE A 120 2.62 -5.28 1.99
CA PHE A 120 1.58 -4.87 1.06
C PHE A 120 0.25 -5.60 1.28
N ALA A 121 0.30 -6.91 1.54
CA ALA A 121 -0.90 -7.71 1.75
C ALA A 121 -1.68 -7.24 2.99
N ASP A 122 -0.98 -6.95 4.07
CA ASP A 122 -1.60 -6.42 5.29
C ASP A 122 -2.16 -5.02 5.07
N ALA A 123 -1.44 -4.19 4.32
CA ALA A 123 -1.85 -2.80 4.08
C ALA A 123 -3.07 -2.69 3.16
N ILE A 124 -3.18 -3.53 2.11
CA ILE A 124 -4.34 -3.53 1.23
C ILE A 124 -5.57 -4.12 1.92
N ASP A 125 -5.38 -5.14 2.77
CA ASP A 125 -6.46 -5.69 3.60
C ASP A 125 -6.96 -4.66 4.63
N PHE A 126 -6.05 -3.90 5.24
CA PHE A 126 -6.39 -2.78 6.12
C PHE A 126 -7.24 -1.71 5.40
N VAL A 127 -6.83 -1.27 4.20
CA VAL A 127 -7.58 -0.26 3.43
C VAL A 127 -8.98 -0.78 3.10
N ALA A 128 -9.10 -2.02 2.68
CA ALA A 128 -10.39 -2.62 2.37
C ALA A 128 -11.27 -2.79 3.61
N TRP A 129 -10.71 -3.23 4.74
CA TRP A 129 -11.40 -3.29 6.03
C TRP A 129 -11.95 -1.92 6.43
N TYR A 130 -11.13 -0.87 6.34
CA TYR A 130 -11.54 0.48 6.70
C TYR A 130 -12.67 0.98 5.79
N ASN A 131 -12.55 0.79 4.48
CA ASN A 131 -13.54 1.18 3.50
C ASN A 131 -14.86 0.41 3.67
N ALA A 132 -14.80 -0.90 3.96
CA ALA A 132 -15.97 -1.70 4.30
C ALA A 132 -16.64 -1.21 5.59
N ASN A 133 -15.85 -0.79 6.59
CA ASN A 133 -16.39 -0.17 7.80
C ASN A 133 -17.08 1.18 7.50
N SER A 134 -16.49 2.01 6.65
CA SER A 134 -17.08 3.28 6.21
C SER A 134 -18.39 3.07 5.43
N ASN A 135 -18.48 2.01 4.63
CA ASN A 135 -19.73 1.62 3.99
C ASN A 135 -20.82 1.27 5.03
N ARG A 136 -20.48 0.46 6.04
CA ARG A 136 -21.45 0.07 7.10
C ARG A 136 -21.88 1.25 7.96
N THR A 137 -20.92 2.10 8.36
CA THR A 137 -21.13 3.16 9.36
C THR A 137 -21.70 4.42 8.75
N SER A 138 -21.24 4.79 7.55
CA SER A 138 -21.55 6.06 6.90
C SER A 138 -22.35 5.90 5.61
N ARG A 139 -22.75 4.68 5.27
CA ARG A 139 -23.53 4.36 4.06
C ARG A 139 -22.87 4.79 2.74
N ILE A 140 -21.56 4.90 2.70
CA ILE A 140 -20.79 5.25 1.50
C ILE A 140 -20.73 4.01 0.58
N SER A 141 -21.05 4.17 -0.71
CA SER A 141 -20.88 3.08 -1.67
C SER A 141 -19.43 2.62 -1.73
N ARG A 142 -19.19 1.31 -1.82
CA ARG A 142 -17.85 0.71 -1.96
C ARG A 142 -17.11 1.11 -3.24
N ASN A 143 -17.85 1.61 -4.24
CA ASN A 143 -17.30 2.14 -5.50
C ASN A 143 -17.05 3.66 -5.46
N ASP A 144 -17.49 4.35 -4.41
CA ASP A 144 -17.32 5.79 -4.26
C ASP A 144 -16.01 6.10 -3.55
N ALA A 145 -14.91 5.95 -4.29
CA ALA A 145 -13.57 6.18 -3.77
C ALA A 145 -13.36 7.59 -3.21
N LYS A 146 -14.06 8.59 -3.76
CA LYS A 146 -14.00 9.99 -3.30
C LYS A 146 -14.54 10.12 -1.88
N ASN A 147 -15.77 9.68 -1.63
CA ASN A 147 -16.37 9.79 -0.31
C ASN A 147 -15.75 8.83 0.71
N LEU A 148 -15.33 7.64 0.28
CA LEU A 148 -14.52 6.74 1.12
C LEU A 148 -13.22 7.42 1.57
N TYR A 149 -12.56 8.18 0.68
CA TYR A 149 -11.32 8.88 1.04
C TYR A 149 -11.55 10.03 2.03
N TYR A 150 -12.68 10.74 1.94
CA TYR A 150 -13.05 11.69 2.99
C TYR A 150 -13.21 11.01 4.36
N ALA A 151 -13.89 9.86 4.41
CA ALA A 151 -14.05 9.10 5.64
C ALA A 151 -12.72 8.52 6.15
N TYR A 152 -11.83 8.12 5.24
CA TYR A 152 -10.49 7.63 5.59
C TYR A 152 -9.65 8.69 6.30
N HIS A 153 -9.73 9.92 5.82
CA HIS A 153 -8.94 11.03 6.36
C HIS A 153 -9.55 11.67 7.61
N GLU A 154 -10.87 11.88 7.62
CA GLU A 154 -11.59 12.58 8.70
C GLU A 154 -12.10 11.65 9.80
N GLY A 155 -12.00 10.34 9.58
CA GLY A 155 -12.77 9.35 10.34
C GLY A 155 -14.26 9.37 9.93
N ASN A 156 -14.97 8.27 10.19
CA ASN A 156 -16.41 8.15 9.86
C ASN A 156 -17.26 9.24 10.54
N GLY A 157 -16.97 9.59 11.78
CA GLY A 157 -17.66 10.66 12.48
C GLY A 157 -17.40 12.05 11.90
N GLY A 158 -16.17 12.33 11.47
CA GLY A 158 -15.81 13.57 10.79
C GLY A 158 -16.51 13.68 9.44
N TYR A 159 -16.51 12.60 8.66
CA TYR A 159 -17.23 12.53 7.40
C TYR A 159 -18.72 12.87 7.56
N GLN A 160 -19.39 12.23 8.52
CA GLN A 160 -20.83 12.47 8.80
C GLN A 160 -21.11 13.92 9.18
N ARG A 161 -20.21 14.57 9.91
CA ARG A 161 -20.32 16.01 10.23
C ARG A 161 -19.90 16.93 9.09
N GLY A 162 -19.32 16.38 8.00
CA GLY A 162 -18.89 17.17 6.84
C GLY A 162 -17.64 18.02 7.08
N THR A 163 -16.74 17.61 8.02
CA THR A 163 -15.53 18.39 8.36
C THR A 163 -14.55 18.56 7.19
N TYR A 164 -14.65 17.72 6.18
CA TYR A 164 -13.86 17.81 4.94
C TYR A 164 -14.23 19.00 4.05
N ARG A 165 -15.46 19.56 4.18
CA ARG A 165 -16.00 20.56 3.25
C ARG A 165 -15.16 21.84 3.14
N ASN A 166 -14.47 22.21 4.22
CA ASN A 166 -13.63 23.41 4.29
C ASN A 166 -12.14 23.11 4.04
N LYS A 167 -11.81 21.90 3.56
CA LYS A 167 -10.42 21.46 3.33
C LYS A 167 -10.21 21.23 1.83
N GLN A 168 -9.96 22.30 1.08
CA GLN A 168 -9.81 22.24 -0.39
C GLN A 168 -8.76 21.18 -0.79
N TRP A 169 -7.63 21.12 -0.11
CA TRP A 169 -6.59 20.12 -0.38
C TRP A 169 -7.09 18.66 -0.26
N LEU A 170 -8.02 18.39 0.69
CA LEU A 170 -8.61 17.07 0.87
C LEU A 170 -9.65 16.79 -0.23
N ILE A 171 -10.40 17.82 -0.64
CA ILE A 171 -11.35 17.73 -1.77
C ILE A 171 -10.58 17.35 -3.04
N ASP A 172 -9.48 18.02 -3.31
CA ASP A 172 -8.63 17.75 -4.48
C ASP A 172 -7.96 16.36 -4.40
N ALA A 173 -7.50 15.98 -3.22
CA ALA A 173 -6.93 14.64 -3.01
C ALA A 173 -7.96 13.54 -3.26
N ALA A 174 -9.17 13.67 -2.71
CA ALA A 174 -10.25 12.71 -2.90
C ALA A 174 -10.71 12.62 -4.37
N ALA A 175 -10.70 13.75 -5.09
CA ALA A 175 -10.97 13.76 -6.53
C ALA A 175 -9.91 12.98 -7.31
N ARG A 176 -8.62 13.12 -6.95
CA ARG A 176 -7.53 12.30 -7.54
C ARG A 176 -7.68 10.83 -7.23
N VAL A 177 -8.07 10.46 -6.01
CA VAL A 177 -8.32 9.06 -5.61
C VAL A 177 -9.43 8.47 -6.47
N GLN A 178 -10.54 9.20 -6.68
CA GLN A 178 -11.62 8.74 -7.55
C GLN A 178 -11.17 8.57 -9.01
N ALA A 179 -10.42 9.52 -9.55
CA ALA A 179 -9.89 9.42 -10.91
C ALA A 179 -8.93 8.24 -11.08
N ASN A 180 -8.06 8.01 -10.09
CA ASN A 180 -7.15 6.87 -10.08
C ASN A 180 -7.92 5.54 -9.95
N SER A 181 -8.94 5.47 -9.11
CA SER A 181 -9.80 4.30 -8.97
C SER A 181 -10.48 3.95 -10.30
N SER A 182 -11.07 4.94 -10.98
CA SER A 182 -11.72 4.74 -12.28
C SER A 182 -10.71 4.27 -13.35
N ARG A 183 -9.51 4.87 -13.38
CA ARG A 183 -8.43 4.46 -14.30
C ARG A 183 -7.99 3.03 -14.03
N PHE A 184 -7.73 2.68 -12.77
CA PHE A 184 -7.30 1.33 -12.38
C PHE A 184 -8.38 0.29 -12.67
N ALA A 185 -9.67 0.61 -12.50
CA ALA A 185 -10.76 -0.27 -12.86
C ALA A 185 -10.75 -0.59 -14.37
N GLY A 186 -10.71 0.44 -15.23
CA GLY A 186 -10.66 0.23 -16.66
C GLY A 186 -9.42 -0.53 -17.14
N GLN A 187 -8.26 -0.31 -16.54
CA GLN A 187 -7.05 -1.08 -16.84
C GLN A 187 -7.20 -2.55 -16.43
N LEU A 188 -7.70 -2.78 -15.21
CA LEU A 188 -7.85 -4.13 -14.66
C LEU A 188 -8.83 -4.98 -15.48
N ASP A 189 -9.91 -4.39 -16.00
CA ASP A 189 -10.84 -5.06 -16.92
C ASP A 189 -10.12 -5.64 -18.15
N GLY A 190 -9.10 -4.93 -18.65
CA GLY A 190 -8.31 -5.36 -19.80
C GLY A 190 -7.31 -6.49 -19.50
N CYS A 191 -6.78 -6.58 -18.28
CA CYS A 191 -5.69 -7.52 -17.96
C CYS A 191 -6.07 -8.61 -16.93
N ARG A 192 -7.23 -8.53 -16.28
CA ARG A 192 -7.64 -9.46 -15.20
C ARG A 192 -7.54 -10.92 -15.62
N ARG A 193 -8.03 -11.27 -16.81
CA ARG A 193 -7.96 -12.66 -17.32
C ARG A 193 -6.52 -13.18 -17.43
N GLU A 194 -5.57 -12.32 -17.77
CA GLU A 194 -4.17 -12.70 -17.87
C GLU A 194 -3.52 -12.80 -16.48
N LEU A 195 -3.94 -11.95 -15.56
CA LEU A 195 -3.51 -11.97 -14.17
C LEU A 195 -4.02 -13.23 -13.44
N ASP A 196 -5.21 -13.71 -13.77
CA ASP A 196 -5.85 -14.91 -13.18
C ASP A 196 -5.18 -16.23 -13.62
N LYS A 197 -4.47 -16.24 -14.77
CA LYS A 197 -3.77 -17.44 -15.22
C LYS A 197 -2.71 -17.86 -14.19
N ASN A 198 -2.76 -19.14 -13.82
CA ASN A 198 -1.71 -19.74 -12.99
C ASN A 198 -0.42 -19.93 -13.81
N TRP A 199 0.71 -20.22 -13.13
CA TRP A 199 2.01 -20.39 -13.77
C TRP A 199 2.01 -21.49 -14.84
N PHE A 200 1.22 -22.55 -14.65
CA PHE A 200 1.13 -23.68 -15.56
C PHE A 200 0.39 -23.29 -16.86
N GLN A 201 -0.70 -22.55 -16.75
CA GLN A 201 -1.45 -22.03 -17.92
C GLN A 201 -0.63 -21.06 -18.77
N ARG A 202 0.34 -20.34 -18.18
CA ARG A 202 1.25 -19.43 -18.90
C ARG A 202 2.36 -20.13 -19.65
N LEU A 203 2.71 -21.37 -19.25
CA LEU A 203 3.70 -22.18 -19.95
C LEU A 203 3.13 -22.86 -21.19
N LEU A 204 1.78 -23.00 -21.26
CA LEU A 204 1.11 -23.73 -22.33
C LEU A 204 0.51 -22.83 -23.41
N PHE A 205 0.40 -21.51 -23.16
CA PHE A 205 -0.18 -20.50 -24.04
C PHE A 205 0.62 -19.18 -23.98
#